data_7d75b5e8d61fb88279fe3a0472f3c242
#
_entry.id   7d75b5e8d61fb88279fe3a0472f3c242
#
_cell.length_a   1.000
_cell.length_b   1.000
_cell.length_c   1.000
_cell.angle_alpha   90.00
_cell.angle_beta   90.00
_cell.angle_gamma   90.00
#
_symmetry.space_group_name_H-M   'P 1'
#
loop_
_entity.id
_entity.type
_entity.pdbx_description
1 polymer ?
#
loop_
_entity_poly.entity_id
_entity_poly.type
_entity_poly.pdbx_seq_one_letter_code
_entity_poly.pdbx_strand_id
1 'polypeptide(L)'
;MDQGYGLTAVVERLDNDELFEWFRDMRSKVGVNVIPLDDSAGLRVSAALKDNQVVSLLCDRDIPRDGVRSGVEVEFFGDRTTVPAGPAFFALRTGAALLPLATYFTRKSDGHHAVVRPPIPVERQGSLREDVARITQLLMIEVEGLIRRAPEQWHLFQPNWPSDPGFNS
;
A
#
# COMPACT_ATOMS: atom_id res chain seq x y z
N MET A 1 -9.04 -0.05 17.45
CA MET A 1 -9.47 -1.48 17.46
C MET A 1 -10.75 -1.74 18.24
N ASP A 2 -11.36 -0.71 18.73
CA ASP A 2 -12.59 -0.78 19.51
C ASP A 2 -13.84 -1.20 18.70
N GLN A 3 -13.67 -1.37 17.37
CA GLN A 3 -14.75 -1.76 16.45
C GLN A 3 -14.77 -3.27 16.13
N GLY A 4 -13.87 -4.06 16.72
CA GLY A 4 -13.82 -5.52 16.54
C GLY A 4 -13.22 -6.03 15.23
N TYR A 5 -12.64 -5.16 14.40
CA TYR A 5 -11.96 -5.59 13.17
C TYR A 5 -10.49 -5.91 13.44
N GLY A 6 -10.01 -7.05 12.93
CA GLY A 6 -8.60 -7.35 12.87
C GLY A 6 -7.90 -6.48 11.83
N LEU A 7 -6.75 -5.92 12.17
CA LEU A 7 -5.90 -5.15 11.23
C LEU A 7 -4.64 -5.95 10.92
N THR A 8 -4.40 -6.17 9.65
CA THR A 8 -3.19 -6.80 9.11
C THR A 8 -2.44 -5.80 8.24
N ALA A 9 -1.15 -5.62 8.46
CA ALA A 9 -0.28 -4.76 7.67
C ALA A 9 0.80 -5.57 6.96
N VAL A 10 0.99 -5.34 5.66
CA VAL A 10 2.15 -5.86 4.92
C VAL A 10 3.29 -4.88 5.07
N VAL A 11 4.46 -5.37 5.47
CA VAL A 11 5.64 -4.54 5.72
C VAL A 11 6.86 -5.10 4.99
N GLU A 12 7.68 -4.19 4.48
CA GLU A 12 8.98 -4.54 3.94
C GLU A 12 9.89 -5.11 5.05
N ARG A 13 10.62 -6.17 4.74
CA ARG A 13 11.60 -6.74 5.68
C ARG A 13 12.82 -5.82 5.74
N LEU A 14 13.23 -5.47 6.94
CA LEU A 14 14.46 -4.72 7.16
C LEU A 14 15.67 -5.68 7.13
N ASP A 15 16.83 -5.20 6.68
CA ASP A 15 18.09 -5.97 6.68
C ASP A 15 18.54 -6.35 8.10
N ASN A 16 18.17 -5.56 9.10
CA ASN A 16 18.41 -5.86 10.50
C ASN A 16 17.22 -6.65 11.08
N ASP A 17 17.41 -7.95 11.27
CA ASP A 17 16.38 -8.86 11.80
C ASP A 17 15.91 -8.46 13.20
N GLU A 18 16.81 -8.05 14.11
CA GLU A 18 16.42 -7.65 15.48
C GLU A 18 15.52 -6.42 15.47
N LEU A 19 15.85 -5.45 14.62
CA LEU A 19 15.04 -4.25 14.45
C LEU A 19 13.68 -4.58 13.82
N PHE A 20 13.64 -5.47 12.82
CA PHE A 20 12.41 -5.94 12.21
C PHE A 20 11.50 -6.62 13.25
N GLU A 21 12.03 -7.54 14.04
CA GLU A 21 11.31 -8.24 15.11
C GLU A 21 10.78 -7.26 16.17
N TRP A 22 11.60 -6.28 16.57
CA TRP A 22 11.17 -5.24 17.51
C TRP A 22 9.96 -4.44 16.98
N PHE A 23 10.01 -4.00 15.72
CA PHE A 23 8.88 -3.30 15.10
C PHE A 23 7.64 -4.18 14.97
N ARG A 24 7.82 -5.46 14.64
CA ARG A 24 6.73 -6.42 14.57
C ARG A 24 6.05 -6.59 15.93
N ASP A 25 6.83 -6.77 16.97
CA ASP A 25 6.33 -6.96 18.34
C ASP A 25 5.62 -5.71 18.86
N MET A 26 6.16 -4.52 18.54
CA MET A 26 5.52 -3.25 18.88
C MET A 26 4.14 -3.13 18.22
N ARG A 27 4.02 -3.47 16.94
CA ARG A 27 2.72 -3.46 16.23
C ARG A 27 1.76 -4.51 16.77
N SER A 28 2.25 -5.69 17.10
CA SER A 28 1.44 -6.77 17.68
C SER A 28 0.84 -6.38 19.04
N LYS A 29 1.58 -5.65 19.88
CA LYS A 29 1.08 -5.14 21.18
C LYS A 29 -0.10 -4.20 21.04
N VAL A 30 -0.23 -3.51 19.91
CA VAL A 30 -1.40 -2.67 19.61
C VAL A 30 -2.41 -3.39 18.71
N GLY A 31 -2.28 -4.74 18.56
CA GLY A 31 -3.22 -5.60 17.87
C GLY A 31 -3.14 -5.56 16.35
N VAL A 32 -2.02 -5.09 15.77
CA VAL A 32 -1.78 -5.15 14.34
C VAL A 32 -1.03 -6.45 14.02
N ASN A 33 -1.62 -7.29 13.18
CA ASN A 33 -0.95 -8.45 12.62
C ASN A 33 0.00 -8.00 11.51
N VAL A 34 1.24 -8.50 11.51
CA VAL A 34 2.27 -8.11 10.54
C VAL A 34 2.56 -9.27 9.58
N ILE A 35 2.47 -8.99 8.29
CA ILE A 35 2.90 -9.90 7.22
C ILE A 35 4.19 -9.32 6.60
N PRO A 36 5.34 -9.99 6.73
CA PRO A 36 6.53 -9.63 5.97
C PRO A 36 6.27 -9.73 4.47
N LEU A 37 6.82 -8.81 3.69
CA LEU A 37 6.75 -8.83 2.22
C LEU A 37 7.74 -9.88 1.69
N ASP A 38 7.28 -11.14 1.68
CA ASP A 38 7.99 -12.31 1.16
C ASP A 38 7.10 -13.07 0.14
N ASP A 39 7.58 -14.20 -0.35
CA ASP A 39 6.86 -15.02 -1.35
C ASP A 39 5.53 -15.58 -0.83
N SER A 40 5.36 -15.68 0.48
CA SER A 40 4.13 -16.14 1.12
C SER A 40 3.12 -15.02 1.38
N ALA A 41 3.53 -13.74 1.27
CA ALA A 41 2.72 -12.58 1.63
C ALA A 41 1.35 -12.57 0.92
N GLY A 42 1.34 -12.92 -0.37
CA GLY A 42 0.11 -12.96 -1.16
C GLY A 42 -0.94 -13.94 -0.64
N LEU A 43 -0.53 -15.13 -0.21
CA LEU A 43 -1.42 -16.13 0.37
C LEU A 43 -1.97 -15.67 1.72
N ARG A 44 -1.11 -15.08 2.56
CA ARG A 44 -1.48 -14.58 3.89
C ARG A 44 -2.43 -13.39 3.81
N VAL A 45 -2.20 -12.46 2.87
CA VAL A 45 -3.13 -11.34 2.58
C VAL A 45 -4.48 -11.88 2.14
N SER A 46 -4.49 -12.84 1.20
CA SER A 46 -5.74 -13.45 0.72
C SER A 46 -6.52 -14.14 1.84
N ALA A 47 -5.82 -14.81 2.78
CA ALA A 47 -6.44 -15.44 3.93
C ALA A 47 -7.06 -14.38 4.87
N ALA A 48 -6.30 -13.33 5.22
CA ALA A 48 -6.79 -12.25 6.08
C ALA A 48 -8.05 -11.57 5.51
N LEU A 49 -8.08 -11.29 4.21
CA LEU A 49 -9.25 -10.71 3.55
C LEU A 49 -10.46 -11.66 3.55
N LYS A 50 -10.25 -12.97 3.37
CA LYS A 50 -11.32 -13.97 3.48
C LYS A 50 -11.88 -14.09 4.90
N ASP A 51 -11.03 -13.85 5.90
CA ASP A 51 -11.41 -13.81 7.31
C ASP A 51 -12.01 -12.45 7.72
N ASN A 52 -12.40 -11.62 6.71
CA ASN A 52 -13.01 -10.31 6.91
C ASN A 52 -12.17 -9.34 7.74
N GLN A 53 -10.85 -9.45 7.66
CA GLN A 53 -9.92 -8.52 8.29
C GLN A 53 -9.67 -7.30 7.40
N VAL A 54 -9.29 -6.19 8.03
CA VAL A 54 -8.75 -5.03 7.31
C VAL A 54 -7.29 -5.29 6.99
N VAL A 55 -6.91 -5.14 5.71
CA VAL A 55 -5.51 -5.26 5.26
C VAL A 55 -5.00 -3.91 4.80
N SER A 56 -3.91 -3.45 5.41
CA SER A 56 -3.20 -2.23 5.03
C SER A 56 -2.04 -2.56 4.10
N LEU A 57 -2.03 -1.94 2.92
CA LEU A 57 -0.99 -2.07 1.89
C LEU A 57 -0.47 -0.68 1.54
N LEU A 58 0.83 -0.46 1.66
CA LEU A 58 1.48 0.73 1.11
C LEU A 58 1.58 0.55 -0.42
N CYS A 59 1.21 1.58 -1.18
CA CYS A 59 1.08 1.45 -2.63
C CYS A 59 1.63 2.65 -3.42
N ASP A 60 2.28 3.58 -2.76
CA ASP A 60 2.79 4.82 -3.34
C ASP A 60 4.17 4.67 -4.02
N ARG A 61 4.83 3.52 -3.89
CA ARG A 61 6.08 3.17 -4.58
C ARG A 61 6.21 1.69 -4.85
N ASP A 62 6.88 1.32 -5.92
CA ASP A 62 7.29 -0.06 -6.20
C ASP A 62 8.60 -0.39 -5.47
N ILE A 63 8.67 -1.59 -4.90
CA ILE A 63 9.86 -2.11 -4.21
C ILE A 63 10.54 -3.09 -5.16
N PRO A 64 11.68 -2.72 -5.77
CA PRO A 64 12.42 -3.63 -6.65
C PRO A 64 12.83 -4.89 -5.89
N ARG A 65 12.66 -6.06 -6.52
CA ARG A 65 13.23 -7.31 -6.05
C ARG A 65 14.35 -7.72 -7.00
N ASP A 66 15.54 -7.93 -6.48
CA ASP A 66 16.74 -8.23 -7.27
C ASP A 66 16.99 -7.21 -8.41
N GLY A 67 16.73 -5.94 -8.12
CA GLY A 67 16.84 -4.86 -9.10
C GLY A 67 15.72 -4.82 -10.15
N VAL A 68 14.72 -5.68 -10.07
CA VAL A 68 13.60 -5.74 -11.03
C VAL A 68 12.35 -5.12 -10.43
N ARG A 69 11.82 -4.09 -11.11
CA ARG A 69 10.50 -3.52 -10.82
C ARG A 69 9.43 -4.37 -11.50
N SER A 70 8.45 -4.81 -10.73
CA SER A 70 7.37 -5.71 -11.20
C SER A 70 5.99 -5.11 -11.00
N GLY A 71 5.92 -3.83 -10.65
CA GLY A 71 4.68 -3.10 -10.45
C GLY A 71 3.89 -2.85 -11.74
N VAL A 72 2.77 -2.20 -11.59
CA VAL A 72 1.93 -1.71 -12.68
C VAL A 72 2.38 -0.30 -13.07
N GLU A 73 2.57 -0.06 -14.38
CA GLU A 73 2.83 1.29 -14.88
C GLU A 73 1.58 2.17 -14.70
N VAL A 74 1.78 3.34 -14.15
CA VAL A 74 0.74 4.35 -13.90
C VAL A 74 1.27 5.75 -14.21
N GLU A 75 0.35 6.67 -14.45
CA GLU A 75 0.62 8.10 -14.37
C GLU A 75 0.44 8.56 -12.91
N PHE A 76 1.47 9.21 -12.36
CA PHE A 76 1.50 9.66 -10.98
C PHE A 76 2.26 10.97 -10.89
N PHE A 77 1.60 12.04 -10.44
CA PHE A 77 2.10 13.43 -10.47
C PHE A 77 2.48 13.94 -11.86
N GLY A 78 1.81 13.45 -12.92
CA GLY A 78 2.02 13.87 -14.30
C GLY A 78 3.20 13.19 -15.00
N ASP A 79 3.84 12.22 -14.37
CA ASP A 79 4.89 11.40 -14.99
C ASP A 79 4.60 9.91 -14.81
N ARG A 80 5.26 9.05 -15.58
CA ARG A 80 5.07 7.61 -15.52
C ARG A 80 5.99 6.97 -14.49
N THR A 81 5.44 6.07 -13.70
CA THR A 81 6.20 5.24 -12.77
C THR A 81 5.54 3.88 -12.62
N THR A 82 6.14 2.99 -11.82
CA THR A 82 5.54 1.71 -11.43
C THR A 82 5.16 1.72 -9.95
N VAL A 83 4.00 1.11 -9.64
CA VAL A 83 3.50 0.95 -8.29
C VAL A 83 2.99 -0.47 -8.06
N PRO A 84 2.89 -0.94 -6.80
CA PRO A 84 2.46 -2.31 -6.52
C PRO A 84 1.07 -2.63 -7.07
N ALA A 85 0.95 -3.76 -7.76
CA ALA A 85 -0.32 -4.31 -8.25
C ALA A 85 -1.23 -4.87 -7.14
N GLY A 86 -0.65 -5.14 -5.97
CA GLY A 86 -1.30 -5.89 -4.87
C GLY A 86 -2.68 -5.38 -4.49
N PRO A 87 -2.89 -4.10 -4.19
CA PRO A 87 -4.19 -3.58 -3.78
C PRO A 87 -5.31 -3.89 -4.78
N ALA A 88 -5.11 -3.59 -6.06
CA ALA A 88 -6.09 -3.85 -7.11
C ALA A 88 -6.29 -5.36 -7.35
N PHE A 89 -5.21 -6.13 -7.35
CA PHE A 89 -5.25 -7.58 -7.53
C PHE A 89 -6.06 -8.26 -6.43
N PHE A 90 -5.80 -7.94 -5.16
CA PHE A 90 -6.53 -8.56 -4.06
C PHE A 90 -8.00 -8.15 -4.03
N ALA A 91 -8.31 -6.89 -4.29
CA ALA A 91 -9.69 -6.42 -4.38
C ALA A 91 -10.47 -7.19 -5.46
N LEU A 92 -9.91 -7.36 -6.67
CA LEU A 92 -10.51 -8.14 -7.76
C LEU A 92 -10.69 -9.64 -7.42
N ARG A 93 -9.77 -10.20 -6.64
CA ARG A 93 -9.76 -11.64 -6.33
C ARG A 93 -10.65 -12.02 -5.16
N THR A 94 -10.82 -11.12 -4.21
CA THR A 94 -11.53 -11.41 -2.95
C THR A 94 -12.87 -10.69 -2.85
N GLY A 95 -13.13 -9.68 -3.69
CA GLY A 95 -14.29 -8.80 -3.56
C GLY A 95 -14.18 -7.80 -2.42
N ALA A 96 -13.03 -7.68 -1.77
CA ALA A 96 -12.81 -6.71 -0.70
C ALA A 96 -12.90 -5.27 -1.24
N ALA A 97 -13.48 -4.37 -0.46
CA ALA A 97 -13.51 -2.95 -0.78
C ALA A 97 -12.08 -2.37 -0.77
N LEU A 98 -11.74 -1.62 -1.82
CA LEU A 98 -10.46 -0.94 -1.96
C LEU A 98 -10.64 0.54 -1.56
N LEU A 99 -10.08 0.90 -0.40
CA LEU A 99 -10.23 2.22 0.20
C LEU A 99 -8.91 2.98 0.20
N PRO A 100 -8.75 4.08 -0.54
CA PRO A 100 -7.60 4.96 -0.41
C PRO A 100 -7.63 5.65 0.96
N LEU A 101 -6.49 5.65 1.65
CA LEU A 101 -6.36 6.23 2.99
C LEU A 101 -5.01 6.93 3.14
N ALA A 102 -5.00 8.08 3.83
CA ALA A 102 -3.79 8.70 4.34
C ALA A 102 -4.00 9.17 5.78
N THR A 103 -2.90 9.15 6.54
CA THR A 103 -2.88 9.66 7.91
C THR A 103 -1.95 10.85 7.95
N TYR A 104 -2.44 11.95 8.54
CA TYR A 104 -1.70 13.21 8.67
C TYR A 104 -1.42 13.50 10.13
N PHE A 105 -0.23 14.03 10.40
CA PHE A 105 0.05 14.63 11.69
C PHE A 105 -0.79 15.90 11.87
N THR A 106 -1.24 16.13 13.07
CA THR A 106 -1.92 17.36 13.44
C THR A 106 -0.97 18.28 14.24
N ARG A 107 -1.41 19.51 14.55
CA ARG A 107 -0.63 20.41 15.42
C ARG A 107 -0.59 19.97 16.88
N LYS A 108 -1.36 18.95 17.26
CA LYS A 108 -1.32 18.36 18.60
C LYS A 108 -0.13 17.38 18.67
N SER A 109 0.57 17.35 19.78
CA SER A 109 1.80 16.55 19.98
C SER A 109 1.63 15.04 19.75
N ASP A 110 0.40 14.53 19.87
CA ASP A 110 0.03 13.12 19.73
C ASP A 110 -1.13 12.91 18.73
N GLY A 111 -1.49 13.98 18.02
CA GLY A 111 -2.67 13.99 17.16
C GLY A 111 -2.40 13.49 15.76
N HIS A 112 -3.24 12.54 15.30
CA HIS A 112 -3.30 12.09 13.91
C HIS A 112 -4.71 12.30 13.36
N HIS A 113 -4.80 12.59 12.08
CA HIS A 113 -6.04 12.68 11.34
C HIS A 113 -6.00 11.73 10.15
N ALA A 114 -6.80 10.67 10.20
CA ALA A 114 -6.93 9.75 9.09
C ALA A 114 -8.05 10.22 8.14
N VAL A 115 -7.77 10.21 6.85
CA VAL A 115 -8.74 10.50 5.78
C VAL A 115 -8.91 9.26 4.94
N VAL A 116 -10.12 8.73 4.92
CA VAL A 116 -10.53 7.63 4.06
C VAL A 116 -11.34 8.20 2.90
N ARG A 117 -10.98 7.84 1.68
CA ARG A 117 -11.71 8.22 0.47
C ARG A 117 -12.80 7.19 0.15
N PRO A 118 -13.78 7.52 -0.68
CA PRO A 118 -14.76 6.55 -1.17
C PRO A 118 -14.08 5.32 -1.80
N PRO A 119 -14.73 4.14 -1.77
CA PRO A 119 -14.19 2.94 -2.38
C PRO A 119 -13.91 3.15 -3.88
N ILE A 120 -12.77 2.64 -4.33
CA ILE A 120 -12.47 2.55 -5.76
C ILE A 120 -13.41 1.53 -6.41
N PRO A 121 -14.05 1.84 -7.57
CA PRO A 121 -14.84 0.86 -8.30
C PRO A 121 -13.98 -0.33 -8.76
N VAL A 122 -14.29 -1.52 -8.26
CA VAL A 122 -13.58 -2.78 -8.56
C VAL A 122 -14.50 -3.67 -9.38
N GLU A 123 -14.54 -3.42 -10.70
CA GLU A 123 -15.39 -4.16 -11.64
C GLU A 123 -14.52 -4.87 -12.68
N ARG A 124 -14.95 -6.09 -13.08
CA ARG A 124 -14.34 -6.81 -14.19
C ARG A 124 -14.86 -6.25 -15.52
N GLN A 125 -13.95 -5.76 -16.35
CA GLN A 125 -14.27 -5.19 -17.68
C GLN A 125 -13.45 -5.83 -18.80
N GLY A 126 -12.35 -6.51 -18.45
CA GLY A 126 -11.45 -7.14 -19.41
C GLY A 126 -10.66 -8.30 -18.81
N SER A 127 -9.46 -8.50 -19.29
CA SER A 127 -8.52 -9.45 -18.70
C SER A 127 -8.11 -8.99 -17.30
N LEU A 128 -7.65 -9.94 -16.47
CA LEU A 128 -7.18 -9.60 -15.11
C LEU A 128 -6.08 -8.53 -15.14
N ARG A 129 -5.17 -8.60 -16.11
CA ARG A 129 -4.06 -7.63 -16.24
C ARG A 129 -4.57 -6.23 -16.56
N GLU A 130 -5.51 -6.10 -17.49
CA GLU A 130 -6.11 -4.82 -17.86
C GLU A 130 -6.92 -4.23 -16.71
N ASP A 131 -7.70 -5.04 -16.01
CA ASP A 131 -8.47 -4.59 -14.86
C ASP A 131 -7.57 -4.16 -13.70
N VAL A 132 -6.50 -4.90 -13.40
CA VAL A 132 -5.51 -4.51 -12.38
C VAL A 132 -4.86 -3.18 -12.75
N ALA A 133 -4.45 -2.98 -14.01
CA ALA A 133 -3.83 -1.72 -14.44
C ALA A 133 -4.81 -0.54 -14.30
N ARG A 134 -6.04 -0.69 -14.76
CA ARG A 134 -7.08 0.34 -14.68
C ARG A 134 -7.42 0.70 -13.23
N ILE A 135 -7.62 -0.28 -12.37
CA ILE A 135 -7.98 -0.06 -10.96
C ILE A 135 -6.80 0.55 -10.20
N THR A 136 -5.57 0.11 -10.50
CA THR A 136 -4.36 0.72 -9.92
C THR A 136 -4.24 2.19 -10.31
N GLN A 137 -4.51 2.55 -11.57
CA GLN A 137 -4.51 3.95 -11.99
C GLN A 137 -5.56 4.78 -11.24
N LEU A 138 -6.79 4.27 -11.06
CA LEU A 138 -7.83 4.94 -10.29
C LEU A 138 -7.41 5.14 -8.81
N LEU A 139 -6.78 4.13 -8.22
CA LEU A 139 -6.22 4.22 -6.87
C LEU A 139 -5.16 5.32 -6.78
N MET A 140 -4.25 5.41 -7.76
CA MET A 140 -3.16 6.39 -7.75
C MET A 140 -3.65 7.82 -7.91
N ILE A 141 -4.73 8.07 -8.65
CA ILE A 141 -5.39 9.39 -8.71
C ILE A 141 -5.85 9.83 -7.31
N GLU A 142 -6.46 8.93 -6.54
CA GLU A 142 -6.90 9.24 -5.17
C GLU A 142 -5.73 9.42 -4.20
N VAL A 143 -4.69 8.58 -4.32
CA VAL A 143 -3.46 8.67 -3.51
C VAL A 143 -2.73 9.99 -3.79
N GLU A 144 -2.61 10.39 -5.06
CA GLU A 144 -2.05 11.69 -5.43
C GLU A 144 -2.83 12.85 -4.79
N GLY A 145 -4.17 12.80 -4.85
CA GLY A 145 -5.03 13.78 -4.20
C GLY A 145 -4.84 13.83 -2.68
N LEU A 146 -4.61 12.69 -2.03
CA LEU A 146 -4.29 12.63 -0.61
C LEU A 146 -2.91 13.23 -0.30
N ILE A 147 -1.89 12.91 -1.09
CA ILE A 147 -0.52 13.45 -0.91
C ILE A 147 -0.51 14.98 -1.11
N ARG A 148 -1.21 15.50 -2.13
CA ARG A 148 -1.30 16.96 -2.42
C ARG A 148 -1.87 17.78 -1.26
N ARG A 149 -2.58 17.17 -0.30
CA ARG A 149 -3.14 17.87 0.89
C ARG A 149 -2.07 18.26 1.90
N ALA A 150 -0.99 17.50 2.00
CA ALA A 150 0.13 17.75 2.90
C ALA A 150 1.40 17.05 2.36
N PRO A 151 1.96 17.54 1.23
CA PRO A 151 3.09 16.89 0.57
C PRO A 151 4.33 16.84 1.46
N GLU A 152 4.48 17.77 2.39
CA GLU A 152 5.55 17.80 3.40
C GLU A 152 5.49 16.62 4.38
N GLN A 153 4.39 15.87 4.42
CA GLN A 153 4.21 14.69 5.25
C GLN A 153 4.37 13.37 4.46
N TRP A 154 4.69 13.46 3.19
CA TRP A 154 4.95 12.29 2.37
C TRP A 154 6.44 11.94 2.40
N HIS A 155 6.76 10.82 3.04
CA HIS A 155 8.12 10.38 3.29
C HIS A 155 8.59 9.42 2.20
N LEU A 156 8.87 9.95 1.00
CA LEU A 156 9.43 9.21 -0.11
C LEU A 156 10.88 9.67 -0.35
N PHE A 157 11.84 8.86 0.06
CA PHE A 157 13.27 9.15 -0.07
C PHE A 157 13.97 8.32 -1.16
N GLN A 158 13.29 7.32 -1.69
CA GLN A 158 13.81 6.47 -2.75
C GLN A 158 13.39 6.99 -4.12
N PRO A 159 14.19 6.73 -5.17
CA PRO A 159 13.80 7.03 -6.55
C PRO A 159 12.48 6.38 -6.91
N ASN A 160 11.54 7.15 -7.41
CA ASN A 160 10.19 6.68 -7.76
C ASN A 160 9.85 6.88 -9.24
N TRP A 161 10.54 7.76 -9.94
CA TRP A 161 10.34 8.03 -11.35
C TRP A 161 11.60 7.72 -12.15
N PRO A 162 11.46 7.36 -13.46
CA PRO A 162 12.61 7.11 -14.34
C PRO A 162 13.59 8.27 -14.44
N SER A 163 13.13 9.50 -14.19
CA SER A 163 13.93 10.71 -14.15
C SER A 163 14.76 10.88 -12.87
N ASP A 164 14.46 10.14 -11.81
CA ASP A 164 15.15 10.26 -10.54
C ASP A 164 16.53 9.63 -10.60
N PRO A 165 17.56 10.27 -10.01
CA PRO A 165 18.87 9.65 -9.87
C PRO A 165 18.78 8.32 -9.11
N GLY A 166 19.35 7.25 -9.69
CA GLY A 166 19.36 5.93 -9.06
C GLY A 166 18.09 5.09 -9.25
N PHE A 167 17.15 5.49 -10.11
CA PHE A 167 15.91 4.71 -10.35
C PHE A 167 16.18 3.29 -10.88
N ASN A 168 17.23 3.11 -11.69
CA ASN A 168 17.62 1.83 -12.29
C ASN A 168 18.86 1.20 -11.62
N SER A 169 19.25 1.66 -10.45
CA SER A 169 20.44 1.16 -9.73
C SER A 169 20.10 0.10 -8.70
#